data_6772ce633e54815ab377afc78d43f418
#
_entry.id   6772ce633e54815ab377afc78d43f418
#
_cell.length_a   1.000
_cell.length_b   1.000
_cell.length_c   1.000
_cell.angle_alpha   90.00
_cell.angle_beta   90.00
_cell.angle_gamma   90.00
#
_symmetry.space_group_name_H-M   'P 1'
#
loop_
_entity.id
_entity.type
_entity.pdbx_description
1 polymer ?
#
loop_
_entity_poly.entity_id
_entity_poly.type
_entity_poly.pdbx_seq_one_letter_code
_entity_poly.pdbx_strand_id
1 'polypeptide(L)'
;DDVYVAGGIGSGINMKNAVNIGMFPDIPIEKFHYIGNSSLCGAYAMLLSTQAERKTYELASNMTYMELSAIPSYMDEFVGACFIPHTDTTMFPSVMENMKN
;
A
#
# COMPACT_ATOMS: atom_id res chain seq x y z
N ASP A 1 -9.04 9.23 -1.59
CA ASP A 1 -8.25 8.69 -0.49
C ASP A 1 -6.76 8.73 -0.83
N ASP A 2 -5.91 8.77 0.16
CA ASP A 2 -4.45 8.84 0.02
C ASP A 2 -3.81 7.49 0.36
N VAL A 3 -2.67 7.18 -0.28
CA VAL A 3 -1.89 5.97 -0.05
C VAL A 3 -0.53 6.35 0.53
N TYR A 4 -0.23 5.84 1.70
CA TYR A 4 1.05 6.05 2.38
C TYR A 4 1.96 4.84 2.20
N VAL A 5 3.15 5.09 1.66
CA VAL A 5 4.15 4.04 1.38
C VAL A 5 5.32 4.20 2.33
N ALA A 6 5.52 3.21 3.18
CA ALA A 6 6.56 3.18 4.19
C ALA A 6 7.69 2.18 3.84
N GLY A 7 8.82 2.35 4.49
CA GLY A 7 9.96 1.45 4.40
C GLY A 7 10.98 1.81 3.31
N GLY A 8 12.10 1.10 3.32
CA GLY A 8 13.23 1.39 2.43
C GLY A 8 12.92 1.14 0.95
N ILE A 9 12.11 0.14 0.63
CA ILE A 9 11.70 -0.16 -0.75
C ILE A 9 10.86 0.99 -1.30
N GLY A 10 9.93 1.54 -0.52
CA GLY A 10 9.07 2.65 -0.93
C GLY A 10 9.82 3.90 -1.36
N SER A 11 10.97 4.19 -0.75
CA SER A 11 11.79 5.35 -1.10
C SER A 11 12.54 5.22 -2.43
N GLY A 12 12.75 3.99 -2.90
CA GLY A 12 13.46 3.69 -4.16
C GLY A 12 12.54 3.34 -5.34
N ILE A 13 11.25 3.17 -5.11
CA ILE A 13 10.30 2.77 -6.15
C ILE A 13 9.94 3.95 -7.06
N ASN A 14 9.99 3.70 -8.37
CA ASN A 14 9.32 4.56 -9.34
C ASN A 14 7.82 4.23 -9.33
N MET A 15 7.02 5.12 -8.74
CA MET A 15 5.58 4.86 -8.54
C MET A 15 4.82 4.65 -9.85
N LYS A 16 5.14 5.41 -10.90
CA LYS A 16 4.51 5.24 -12.22
C LYS A 16 4.73 3.83 -12.75
N ASN A 17 5.96 3.32 -12.65
CA ASN A 17 6.27 1.96 -13.09
C ASN A 17 5.60 0.92 -12.19
N ALA A 18 5.51 1.16 -10.90
CA ALA A 18 4.86 0.27 -9.95
C ALA A 18 3.34 0.15 -10.21
N VAL A 19 2.68 1.25 -10.58
CA VAL A 19 1.28 1.23 -11.04
C VAL A 19 1.15 0.50 -12.37
N ASN A 20 2.06 0.76 -13.33
CA ASN A 20 2.04 0.11 -14.65
C ASN A 20 2.11 -1.42 -14.59
N ILE A 21 2.78 -1.97 -13.60
CA ILE A 21 2.87 -3.43 -13.40
C ILE A 21 1.80 -4.00 -12.46
N GLY A 22 0.89 -3.16 -11.97
CA GLY A 22 -0.18 -3.58 -11.07
C GLY A 22 0.23 -3.79 -9.61
N MET A 23 1.42 -3.30 -9.21
CA MET A 23 1.91 -3.40 -7.83
C MET A 23 1.12 -2.49 -6.88
N PHE A 24 0.66 -1.34 -7.38
CA PHE A 24 -0.17 -0.39 -6.66
C PHE A 24 -1.42 -0.05 -7.48
N PRO A 25 -2.51 0.40 -6.83
CA PRO A 25 -3.74 0.75 -7.53
C PRO A 25 -3.54 1.92 -8.50
N ASP A 26 -4.33 1.94 -9.57
CA ASP A 26 -4.32 3.00 -10.58
C ASP A 26 -5.09 4.23 -10.07
N ILE A 27 -4.40 5.05 -9.30
CA ILE A 27 -4.88 6.33 -8.78
C ILE A 27 -3.88 7.44 -9.14
N PRO A 28 -4.28 8.71 -9.08
CA PRO A 28 -3.38 9.83 -9.35
C PRO A 28 -2.09 9.76 -8.51
N ILE A 29 -0.94 9.98 -9.14
CA ILE A 29 0.39 9.83 -8.51
C ILE A 29 0.56 10.75 -7.29
N GLU A 30 -0.07 11.91 -7.30
CA GLU A 30 -0.06 12.86 -6.18
C GLU A 30 -0.77 12.35 -4.91
N LYS A 31 -1.52 11.25 -5.01
CA LYS A 31 -2.15 10.57 -3.88
C LYS A 31 -1.22 9.62 -3.14
N PHE A 32 -0.04 9.34 -3.69
CA PHE A 32 0.96 8.50 -3.05
C PHE A 32 1.94 9.35 -2.23
N HIS A 33 2.07 9.02 -0.95
CA HIS A 33 2.95 9.71 -0.01
C HIS A 33 4.00 8.77 0.53
N TYR A 34 5.28 9.12 0.31
CA TYR A 34 6.40 8.37 0.86
C TYR A 34 6.70 8.88 2.26
N ILE A 35 6.64 8.02 3.26
CA ILE A 35 6.86 8.38 4.66
C ILE A 35 8.14 7.80 5.26
N GLY A 36 8.98 7.19 4.43
CA GLY A 36 10.27 6.66 4.83
C GLY A 36 10.20 5.53 5.85
N ASN A 37 11.16 5.48 6.75
CA ASN A 37 11.18 4.47 7.82
C ASN A 37 10.24 4.88 8.98
N SER A 38 8.94 4.65 8.79
CA SER A 38 7.93 5.01 9.77
C SER A 38 8.03 4.19 11.07
N SER A 39 8.51 2.96 11.00
CA SER A 39 8.74 2.12 12.18
C SER A 39 9.80 2.73 13.10
N LEU A 40 10.91 3.21 12.54
CA LEU A 40 11.95 3.89 13.29
C LEU A 40 11.46 5.23 13.88
N CYS A 41 10.74 6.01 13.08
CA CYS A 41 10.14 7.26 13.53
C CYS A 41 9.14 7.04 14.67
N GLY A 42 8.30 6.02 14.58
CA GLY A 42 7.35 5.64 15.61
C GLY A 42 8.04 5.20 16.92
N ALA A 43 9.08 4.36 16.82
CA ALA A 43 9.87 3.92 17.96
C ALA A 43 10.58 5.11 18.65
N TYR A 44 11.12 6.03 17.85
CA TYR A 44 11.76 7.24 18.36
C TYR A 44 10.76 8.15 19.09
N ALA A 45 9.57 8.33 18.52
CA ALA A 45 8.50 9.10 19.16
C ALA A 45 8.05 8.49 20.50
N MET A 46 7.92 7.16 20.57
CA MET A 46 7.59 6.44 21.80
C MET A 46 8.68 6.61 22.87
N LEU A 47 9.95 6.60 22.47
CA LEU A 47 11.07 6.79 23.39
C LEU A 47 11.06 8.19 24.03
N LEU A 48 10.64 9.21 23.29
CA LEU A 48 10.65 10.61 23.74
C LEU A 48 9.37 11.07 24.45
N SER A 49 8.27 10.33 24.31
CA SER A 49 6.97 10.76 24.79
C SER A 49 6.12 9.61 25.30
N THR A 50 5.82 9.64 26.59
CA THR A 50 4.89 8.68 27.21
C THR A 50 3.47 8.79 26.66
N GLN A 51 3.09 9.96 26.15
CA GLN A 51 1.81 10.12 25.47
C GLN A 51 1.81 9.39 24.11
N ALA A 52 2.89 9.48 23.33
CA ALA A 52 3.05 8.73 22.08
C ALA A 52 3.05 7.22 22.33
N GLU A 53 3.73 6.77 23.38
CA GLU A 53 3.73 5.37 23.78
C GLU A 53 2.31 4.86 24.09
N ARG A 54 1.56 5.58 24.95
CA ARG A 54 0.16 5.22 25.26
C ARG A 54 -0.71 5.17 24.01
N LYS A 55 -0.58 6.17 23.13
CA LYS A 55 -1.35 6.23 21.88
C LYS A 55 -1.03 5.05 20.96
N THR A 56 0.23 4.63 20.91
CA THR A 56 0.65 3.47 20.12
C THR A 56 0.00 2.18 20.64
N TYR A 57 -0.01 1.96 21.96
CA TYR A 57 -0.69 0.79 22.53
C TYR A 57 -2.21 0.84 22.32
N GLU A 58 -2.83 2.00 22.43
CA GLU A 58 -4.25 2.18 22.13
C GLU A 58 -4.56 1.82 20.66
N LEU A 59 -3.76 2.31 19.71
CA LEU A 59 -3.91 1.99 18.30
C LEU A 59 -3.73 0.49 18.04
N ALA A 60 -2.68 -0.11 18.60
CA ALA A 60 -2.41 -1.53 18.45
C ALA A 60 -3.55 -2.42 18.98
N SER A 61 -4.15 -2.04 20.11
CA SER A 61 -5.28 -2.78 20.68
C SER A 61 -6.58 -2.69 19.87
N ASN A 62 -6.69 -1.66 19.01
CA ASN A 62 -7.84 -1.47 18.12
C ASN A 62 -7.62 -2.04 16.72
N MET A 63 -6.44 -2.60 16.42
CA MET A 63 -6.17 -3.24 15.14
C MET A 63 -6.95 -4.55 15.02
N THR A 64 -7.54 -4.75 13.84
CA THR A 64 -8.24 -5.99 13.51
C THR A 64 -7.35 -6.84 12.59
N TYR A 65 -7.09 -8.07 13.00
CA TYR A 65 -6.44 -9.06 12.15
C TYR A 65 -7.47 -9.71 11.22
N MET A 66 -7.14 -9.78 9.93
CA MET A 66 -7.93 -10.50 8.94
C MET A 66 -7.09 -11.62 8.32
N GLU A 67 -7.52 -12.85 8.50
CA GLU A 67 -6.93 -14.02 7.85
C GLU A 67 -7.37 -14.05 6.38
N LEU A 68 -6.46 -13.72 5.46
CA LEU A 68 -6.78 -13.66 4.03
C LEU A 68 -7.22 -15.00 3.45
N SER A 69 -6.65 -16.10 3.95
CA SER A 69 -7.04 -17.45 3.52
C SER A 69 -8.48 -17.81 3.85
N ALA A 70 -9.08 -17.15 4.83
CA ALA A 70 -10.49 -17.34 5.22
C ALA A 70 -11.46 -16.46 4.42
N ILE A 71 -10.96 -15.55 3.57
CA ILE A 71 -11.79 -14.69 2.73
C ILE A 71 -12.13 -15.43 1.44
N PRO A 72 -13.43 -15.66 1.12
CA PRO A 72 -13.82 -16.48 -0.03
C PRO A 72 -13.31 -15.99 -1.37
N SER A 73 -13.21 -14.67 -1.57
CA SER A 73 -12.74 -14.06 -2.82
C SER A 73 -11.22 -13.97 -2.95
N TYR A 74 -10.46 -14.28 -1.89
CA TYR A 74 -9.01 -14.07 -1.87
C TYR A 74 -8.28 -14.79 -3.01
N MET A 75 -8.65 -16.05 -3.26
CA MET A 75 -7.99 -16.86 -4.29
C MET A 75 -8.26 -16.33 -5.71
N ASP A 76 -9.47 -15.87 -5.97
CA ASP A 76 -9.86 -15.27 -7.25
C ASP A 76 -9.12 -13.95 -7.48
N GLU A 77 -9.02 -13.10 -6.47
CA GLU A 77 -8.26 -11.86 -6.50
C GLU A 77 -6.76 -12.11 -6.70
N PHE A 78 -6.20 -13.11 -6.01
CA PHE A 78 -4.81 -13.50 -6.17
C PHE A 78 -4.50 -13.96 -7.59
N VAL A 79 -5.32 -14.83 -8.16
CA VAL A 79 -5.17 -15.31 -9.54
C VAL A 79 -5.33 -14.17 -10.53
N GLY A 80 -6.30 -13.28 -10.32
CA GLY A 80 -6.49 -12.08 -11.12
C GLY A 80 -5.27 -11.17 -11.15
N ALA A 81 -4.59 -11.04 -10.02
CA ALA A 81 -3.38 -10.22 -9.88
C ALA A 81 -2.10 -10.87 -10.44
N CYS A 82 -2.12 -12.14 -10.85
CA CYS A 82 -0.96 -12.81 -11.45
C CYS A 82 -0.60 -12.30 -12.85
N PHE A 83 -1.51 -11.61 -13.52
CA PHE A 83 -1.27 -10.97 -14.82
C PHE A 83 -0.87 -9.50 -14.64
N ILE A 84 -0.10 -8.96 -15.56
CA ILE A 84 0.39 -7.57 -15.52
C ILE A 84 -0.42 -6.70 -16.49
N PRO A 85 -1.03 -5.60 -15.99
CA PRO A 85 -1.15 -5.17 -14.59
C PRO A 85 -2.13 -6.01 -13.78
N HIS A 86 -3.17 -6.55 -14.41
CA HIS A 86 -4.22 -7.37 -13.82
C HIS A 86 -5.03 -8.08 -14.92
N THR A 87 -5.65 -9.21 -14.62
CA THR A 87 -6.56 -9.90 -15.54
C THR A 87 -7.74 -9.01 -15.93
N ASP A 88 -8.32 -8.31 -14.97
CA ASP A 88 -9.33 -7.27 -15.22
C ASP A 88 -8.64 -5.93 -15.47
N THR A 89 -8.45 -5.59 -16.74
CA THR A 89 -7.79 -4.35 -17.17
C THR A 89 -8.60 -3.09 -16.87
N THR A 90 -9.89 -3.21 -16.54
CA THR A 90 -10.71 -2.05 -16.16
C THR A 90 -10.29 -1.44 -14.82
N MET A 91 -9.56 -2.19 -14.00
CA MET A 91 -8.97 -1.70 -12.76
C MET A 91 -7.76 -0.78 -12.98
N PHE A 92 -7.19 -0.76 -14.21
CA PHE A 92 -6.00 0.01 -14.57
C PHE A 92 -6.22 0.84 -15.84
N PRO A 93 -7.18 1.76 -15.84
CA PRO A 93 -7.57 2.51 -17.03
C PRO A 93 -6.44 3.40 -17.56
N SER A 94 -5.64 4.05 -16.70
CA SER A 94 -4.56 4.92 -17.13
C SER A 94 -3.42 4.13 -17.78
N VAL A 95 -3.16 2.92 -17.28
CA VAL A 95 -2.15 2.03 -17.86
C VAL A 95 -2.57 1.58 -19.25
N MET A 96 -3.85 1.20 -19.42
CA MET A 96 -4.38 0.78 -20.71
C MET A 96 -4.40 1.91 -21.74
N GLU A 97 -4.65 3.14 -21.32
CA GLU A 97 -4.58 4.32 -22.18
C GLU A 97 -3.15 4.58 -22.66
N ASN A 98 -2.18 4.51 -21.77
CA ASN A 98 -0.76 4.70 -22.09
C ASN A 98 -0.20 3.62 -23.02
N MET A 99 -0.71 2.40 -22.97
CA MET A 99 -0.29 1.29 -23.86
C MET A 99 -0.81 1.41 -25.29
N LYS A 100 -1.83 2.24 -25.53
CA LYS A 100 -2.38 2.48 -26.88
C LYS A 100 -1.62 3.56 -27.66
N ASN A 101 -0.80 4.33 -26.97
CA ASN A 101 0.03 5.39 -27.53
C ASN A 101 1.48 4.91 -27.74
#